data_01bf7613d7ed52f40d786f3452846c57
#
_entry.id   01bf7613d7ed52f40d786f3452846c57
#
_cell.length_a   1.000
_cell.length_b   1.000
_cell.length_c   1.000
_cell.angle_alpha   90.00
_cell.angle_beta   90.00
_cell.angle_gamma   90.00
#
_symmetry.space_group_name_H-M   'P 1'
#
loop_
_entity.id
_entity.type
_entity.pdbx_description
1 polymer ?
#
loop_
_entity_poly.entity_id
_entity_poly.type
_entity_poly.pdbx_seq_one_letter_code
_entity_poly.pdbx_strand_id
1 'polypeptide(L)'
;MKKRYAAIGGSMLLFAAACGGNEEPAASEPEEKVTFSHIHGAGFTADGEHALIPAHDGLRKLENGSWKVPEGEAHDYMGFTMTDSGFYSSGHPSQQTDYANPFGLVKSTDQGNSIDVLGMEGEVDFHIMDAGYESHVIYAVNPQPHDAMPESGLYRSEDESSWELKNMEGLEGEVLSLSAHPTDSDLAAAGTIDGVYLSRNEGDTFAPVSTEAPVPALTFLANGNLLYAEGTGTQTKLIIADDGELREIPAPDLKEGDSTGYIAQNPKHPDTLLVTTTERDIFYTEDQGNSWEKQADAGREL
;
A
#
# COMPACT_ATOMS: atom_id res chain seq x y z
N MET A 1 -27.24 83.09 36.84
CA MET A 1 -26.07 83.85 37.37
C MET A 1 -24.81 83.24 36.81
N LYS A 2 -23.98 84.04 36.23
CA LYS A 2 -22.74 83.66 35.49
C LYS A 2 -21.65 83.21 36.46
N LYS A 3 -20.83 82.29 36.06
CA LYS A 3 -19.37 82.34 36.25
C LYS A 3 -18.64 81.50 35.22
N ARG A 4 -17.80 82.19 34.46
CA ARG A 4 -16.77 81.67 33.55
C ARG A 4 -15.53 81.32 34.37
N TYR A 5 -14.85 80.21 34.04
CA TYR A 5 -13.42 80.05 34.32
C TYR A 5 -12.72 79.54 33.10
N ALA A 6 -11.65 80.19 32.70
CA ALA A 6 -10.74 79.84 31.61
C ALA A 6 -9.80 78.73 32.07
N ALA A 7 -9.46 77.83 31.19
CA ALA A 7 -8.42 76.85 31.41
C ALA A 7 -7.30 77.02 30.35
N ILE A 8 -6.11 77.13 30.90
CA ILE A 8 -4.82 77.35 30.25
C ILE A 8 -4.38 76.01 29.53
N GLY A 9 -3.93 76.14 28.29
CA GLY A 9 -3.37 75.04 27.54
C GLY A 9 -1.97 74.69 28.03
N GLY A 10 -1.73 73.37 28.07
CA GLY A 10 -0.42 72.77 28.23
C GLY A 10 -0.21 71.77 27.11
N SER A 11 0.59 72.17 26.10
CA SER A 11 1.05 71.24 25.06
C SER A 11 2.07 70.28 25.62
N MET A 12 1.73 69.03 25.69
CA MET A 12 2.66 67.92 26.03
C MET A 12 3.07 67.19 24.75
N LEU A 13 4.32 67.43 24.32
CA LEU A 13 4.95 66.70 23.22
C LEU A 13 5.23 65.28 23.69
N LEU A 14 4.49 64.30 23.12
CA LEU A 14 4.79 62.92 23.27
C LEU A 14 5.83 62.52 22.18
N PHE A 15 7.04 62.22 22.61
CA PHE A 15 8.01 61.49 21.79
C PHE A 15 7.56 60.02 21.66
N ALA A 16 7.11 59.61 20.48
CA ALA A 16 6.94 58.20 20.13
C ALA A 16 8.30 57.62 19.83
N ALA A 17 8.85 56.87 20.77
CA ALA A 17 9.98 55.98 20.50
C ALA A 17 9.45 54.75 19.70
N ALA A 18 9.72 54.71 18.41
CA ALA A 18 9.52 53.53 17.59
C ALA A 18 10.60 52.47 17.96
N CYS A 19 10.28 51.56 18.84
CA CYS A 19 11.01 50.30 18.94
C CYS A 19 10.67 49.46 17.73
N GLY A 20 11.55 49.44 16.74
CA GLY A 20 11.55 48.42 15.69
C GLY A 20 11.93 47.06 16.33
N GLY A 21 10.95 46.28 16.73
CA GLY A 21 11.15 44.86 17.00
C GLY A 21 11.35 44.17 15.68
N ASN A 22 12.55 43.66 15.40
CA ASN A 22 12.73 42.57 14.47
C ASN A 22 11.98 41.36 15.06
N GLU A 23 10.78 41.08 14.56
CA GLU A 23 10.18 39.75 14.72
C GLU A 23 11.06 38.81 13.89
N GLU A 24 11.92 38.05 14.55
CA GLU A 24 12.49 36.85 13.96
C GLU A 24 11.30 35.99 13.53
N PRO A 25 11.31 35.46 12.27
CA PRO A 25 10.28 34.50 11.85
C PRO A 25 10.27 33.38 12.88
N ALA A 26 9.11 33.12 13.47
CA ALA A 26 8.92 31.99 14.37
C ALA A 26 9.46 30.76 13.65
N ALA A 27 10.41 30.07 14.27
CA ALA A 27 10.88 28.78 13.76
C ALA A 27 9.64 27.91 13.62
N SER A 28 9.36 27.43 12.40
CA SER A 28 8.32 26.43 12.16
C SER A 28 8.63 25.26 13.10
N GLU A 29 7.65 24.84 13.88
CA GLU A 29 7.78 23.57 14.62
C GLU A 29 8.18 22.49 13.62
N PRO A 30 9.10 21.57 13.98
CA PRO A 30 9.48 20.48 13.09
C PRO A 30 8.20 19.69 12.78
N GLU A 31 7.91 19.47 11.50
CA GLU A 31 6.82 18.60 11.07
C GLU A 31 6.98 17.24 11.75
N GLU A 32 5.92 16.76 12.37
CA GLU A 32 5.93 15.46 13.03
C GLU A 32 6.07 14.38 11.95
N LYS A 33 7.16 13.59 12.03
CA LYS A 33 7.45 12.56 11.05
C LYS A 33 6.38 11.45 11.11
N VAL A 34 5.99 10.99 9.93
CA VAL A 34 5.01 9.92 9.77
C VAL A 34 5.57 8.59 10.28
N THR A 35 4.71 7.80 10.88
CA THR A 35 5.04 6.44 11.34
C THR A 35 4.20 5.40 10.61
N PHE A 36 4.80 4.20 10.43
CA PHE A 36 4.15 3.04 9.83
C PHE A 36 4.13 1.93 10.89
N SER A 37 2.95 1.64 11.44
CA SER A 37 2.81 0.66 12.53
C SER A 37 3.00 -0.77 12.05
N HIS A 38 2.09 -1.32 11.26
CA HIS A 38 2.22 -2.51 10.44
C HIS A 38 1.90 -2.12 9.01
N ILE A 39 2.56 -2.73 8.03
CA ILE A 39 2.31 -2.45 6.61
C ILE A 39 1.55 -3.65 6.05
N HIS A 40 0.41 -3.38 5.39
CA HIS A 40 -0.50 -4.39 4.86
C HIS A 40 -0.69 -4.30 3.34
N GLY A 41 0.13 -3.51 2.67
CA GLY A 41 0.11 -3.33 1.23
C GLY A 41 0.98 -2.17 0.79
N ALA A 42 1.12 -2.02 -0.51
CA ALA A 42 1.75 -0.87 -1.16
C ALA A 42 1.20 -0.73 -2.57
N GLY A 43 1.03 0.51 -3.04
CA GLY A 43 0.62 0.73 -4.40
C GLY A 43 0.72 2.19 -4.81
N PHE A 44 0.67 2.44 -6.12
CA PHE A 44 0.64 3.78 -6.67
C PHE A 44 -0.74 4.12 -7.21
N THR A 45 -1.16 5.37 -7.08
CA THR A 45 -2.40 5.86 -7.70
C THR A 45 -2.32 5.77 -9.23
N ALA A 46 -3.48 5.71 -9.88
CA ALA A 46 -3.60 5.50 -11.32
C ALA A 46 -2.93 6.60 -12.17
N ASP A 47 -2.82 7.82 -11.65
CA ASP A 47 -2.07 8.92 -12.25
C ASP A 47 -0.55 8.82 -12.02
N GLY A 48 -0.11 7.95 -11.11
CA GLY A 48 1.29 7.77 -10.74
C GLY A 48 1.85 8.87 -9.83
N GLU A 49 1.01 9.81 -9.38
CA GLU A 49 1.46 10.97 -8.59
C GLU A 49 1.70 10.65 -7.12
N HIS A 50 1.04 9.61 -6.60
CA HIS A 50 1.10 9.24 -5.18
C HIS A 50 1.38 7.75 -4.99
N ALA A 51 2.11 7.41 -3.94
CA ALA A 51 2.12 6.06 -3.39
C ALA A 51 1.22 6.01 -2.14
N LEU A 52 0.50 4.90 -1.98
CA LEU A 52 -0.32 4.61 -0.81
C LEU A 52 0.23 3.37 -0.10
N ILE A 53 0.37 3.47 1.21
CA ILE A 53 0.73 2.35 2.09
C ILE A 53 -0.31 2.27 3.20
N PRO A 54 -1.11 1.21 3.28
CA PRO A 54 -1.94 0.93 4.44
C PRO A 54 -1.06 0.49 5.61
N ALA A 55 -1.22 1.18 6.73
CA ALA A 55 -0.70 0.80 8.03
C ALA A 55 -1.86 0.42 8.94
N HIS A 56 -1.60 -0.28 10.05
CA HIS A 56 -2.64 -0.73 10.99
C HIS A 56 -3.53 0.41 11.53
N ASP A 57 -3.06 1.64 11.46
CA ASP A 57 -3.74 2.84 11.92
C ASP A 57 -4.07 3.82 10.76
N GLY A 58 -4.39 3.27 9.59
CA GLY A 58 -4.86 3.99 8.41
C GLY A 58 -3.81 4.15 7.31
N LEU A 59 -4.21 4.79 6.23
CA LEU A 59 -3.36 5.00 5.06
C LEU A 59 -2.22 6.00 5.33
N ARG A 60 -1.12 5.77 4.62
CA ARG A 60 -0.02 6.72 4.45
C ARG A 60 0.11 7.04 2.97
N LYS A 61 0.29 8.29 2.64
CA LYS A 61 0.36 8.80 1.27
C LYS A 61 1.68 9.51 1.04
N LEU A 62 2.45 9.07 0.06
CA LEU A 62 3.60 9.81 -0.44
C LEU A 62 3.12 10.88 -1.43
N GLU A 63 3.37 12.13 -1.13
CA GLU A 63 2.98 13.27 -1.93
C GLU A 63 4.12 14.30 -1.97
N ASN A 64 4.59 14.66 -3.18
CA ASN A 64 5.70 15.60 -3.37
C ASN A 64 6.97 15.24 -2.57
N GLY A 65 7.28 13.94 -2.46
CA GLY A 65 8.47 13.44 -1.76
C GLY A 65 8.37 13.43 -0.23
N SER A 66 7.19 13.64 0.34
CA SER A 66 6.95 13.59 1.79
C SER A 66 5.77 12.68 2.11
N TRP A 67 5.89 11.91 3.18
CA TRP A 67 4.80 11.09 3.68
C TRP A 67 3.79 11.92 4.47
N LYS A 68 2.52 11.60 4.32
CA LYS A 68 1.40 12.25 5.00
C LYS A 68 0.40 11.21 5.47
N VAL A 69 -0.33 11.54 6.53
CA VAL A 69 -1.57 10.85 6.90
C VAL A 69 -2.70 11.57 6.17
N PRO A 70 -3.38 10.92 5.20
CA PRO A 70 -4.49 11.56 4.50
C PRO A 70 -5.67 11.82 5.45
N GLU A 71 -6.54 12.75 5.05
CA GLU A 71 -7.83 12.92 5.71
C GLU A 71 -8.70 11.69 5.44
N GLY A 72 -9.60 11.35 6.36
CA GLY A 72 -10.49 10.19 6.27
C GLY A 72 -10.44 9.33 7.52
N GLU A 73 -11.19 8.23 7.48
CA GLU A 73 -11.24 7.28 8.58
C GLU A 73 -10.00 6.38 8.58
N ALA A 74 -9.42 6.18 9.76
CA ALA A 74 -8.23 5.36 9.94
C ALA A 74 -8.60 3.86 10.01
N HIS A 75 -9.01 3.30 8.88
CA HIS A 75 -9.26 1.86 8.77
C HIS A 75 -7.95 1.07 8.71
N ASP A 76 -7.98 -0.14 9.24
CA ASP A 76 -6.91 -1.13 9.09
C ASP A 76 -7.16 -1.94 7.81
N TYR A 77 -6.57 -1.51 6.72
CA TYR A 77 -6.76 -2.11 5.41
C TYR A 77 -5.82 -3.31 5.21
N MET A 78 -6.38 -4.50 5.05
CA MET A 78 -5.70 -5.75 4.72
C MET A 78 -5.91 -6.12 3.26
N GLY A 79 -5.05 -6.97 2.69
CA GLY A 79 -5.20 -7.41 1.30
C GLY A 79 -5.32 -6.25 0.31
N PHE A 80 -4.58 -5.18 0.53
CA PHE A 80 -4.68 -3.94 -0.22
C PHE A 80 -4.08 -4.07 -1.61
N THR A 81 -4.85 -3.72 -2.63
CA THR A 81 -4.41 -3.75 -4.04
C THR A 81 -4.93 -2.55 -4.82
N MET A 82 -4.05 -1.89 -5.57
CA MET A 82 -4.40 -0.74 -6.42
C MET A 82 -4.85 -1.18 -7.81
N THR A 83 -5.83 -0.45 -8.34
CA THR A 83 -6.30 -0.58 -9.72
C THR A 83 -6.27 0.77 -10.45
N ASP A 84 -6.61 0.78 -11.74
CA ASP A 84 -6.72 2.01 -12.53
C ASP A 84 -7.87 2.94 -12.09
N SER A 85 -8.77 2.44 -11.24
CA SER A 85 -9.96 3.18 -10.75
C SER A 85 -9.98 3.42 -9.23
N GLY A 86 -8.93 3.01 -8.50
CA GLY A 86 -8.86 3.11 -7.05
C GLY A 86 -8.20 1.90 -6.41
N PHE A 87 -8.74 1.39 -5.30
CA PHE A 87 -8.20 0.18 -4.68
C PHE A 87 -9.30 -0.74 -4.17
N TYR A 88 -8.99 -2.02 -4.09
CA TYR A 88 -9.72 -2.99 -3.27
C TYR A 88 -8.94 -3.28 -1.99
N SER A 89 -9.67 -3.64 -0.95
CA SER A 89 -9.09 -4.04 0.32
C SER A 89 -10.08 -4.89 1.13
N SER A 90 -9.59 -5.39 2.25
CA SER A 90 -10.36 -6.02 3.33
C SER A 90 -9.88 -5.45 4.66
N GLY A 91 -10.25 -6.09 5.78
CA GLY A 91 -9.70 -5.76 7.10
C GLY A 91 -10.70 -5.23 8.10
N HIS A 92 -10.27 -4.27 8.91
CA HIS A 92 -11.01 -3.84 10.09
C HIS A 92 -11.39 -2.36 10.02
N PRO A 93 -12.68 -2.04 10.29
CA PRO A 93 -13.14 -0.66 10.32
C PRO A 93 -12.55 0.12 11.50
N SER A 94 -12.39 1.43 11.29
CA SER A 94 -12.15 2.38 12.37
C SER A 94 -13.27 2.28 13.42
N GLN A 95 -12.91 2.40 14.70
CA GLN A 95 -13.88 2.39 15.81
C GLN A 95 -14.88 3.56 15.77
N GLN A 96 -14.64 4.57 14.94
CA GLN A 96 -15.50 5.73 14.75
C GLN A 96 -16.61 5.50 13.71
N THR A 97 -16.65 4.34 13.06
CA THR A 97 -17.63 4.00 12.04
C THR A 97 -18.59 2.90 12.49
N ASP A 98 -19.73 2.78 11.81
CA ASP A 98 -20.78 1.78 12.11
C ASP A 98 -20.64 0.50 11.25
N TYR A 99 -19.53 0.32 10.50
CA TYR A 99 -19.29 -0.90 9.73
C TYR A 99 -19.12 -2.11 10.64
N ALA A 100 -19.57 -3.29 10.20
CA ALA A 100 -19.28 -4.53 10.91
C ALA A 100 -17.77 -4.86 10.83
N ASN A 101 -17.28 -5.64 11.80
CA ASN A 101 -15.87 -6.03 11.86
C ASN A 101 -15.76 -7.57 11.77
N PRO A 102 -15.00 -8.07 10.76
CA PRO A 102 -14.31 -7.36 9.67
C PRO A 102 -15.28 -6.75 8.66
N PHE A 103 -14.83 -5.79 7.82
CA PHE A 103 -15.72 -5.19 6.84
C PHE A 103 -15.85 -5.97 5.51
N GLY A 104 -15.25 -7.16 5.42
CA GLY A 104 -15.33 -7.99 4.22
C GLY A 104 -14.52 -7.40 3.06
N LEU A 105 -15.06 -7.45 1.85
CA LEU A 105 -14.47 -6.81 0.67
C LEU A 105 -14.95 -5.37 0.56
N VAL A 106 -14.01 -4.44 0.44
CA VAL A 106 -14.28 -3.01 0.24
C VAL A 106 -13.55 -2.46 -0.97
N LYS A 107 -14.05 -1.34 -1.49
CA LYS A 107 -13.49 -0.58 -2.61
C LYS A 107 -13.46 0.90 -2.26
N SER A 108 -12.40 1.59 -2.68
CA SER A 108 -12.35 3.05 -2.67
C SER A 108 -11.93 3.56 -4.04
N THR A 109 -12.58 4.63 -4.51
CA THR A 109 -12.24 5.33 -5.76
C THR A 109 -11.72 6.74 -5.53
N ASP A 110 -11.50 7.12 -4.26
CA ASP A 110 -11.10 8.46 -3.84
C ASP A 110 -9.92 8.45 -2.85
N GLN A 111 -9.03 7.45 -3.02
CA GLN A 111 -7.80 7.30 -2.22
C GLN A 111 -8.07 7.09 -0.71
N GLY A 112 -9.20 6.45 -0.38
CA GLY A 112 -9.56 6.10 1.00
C GLY A 112 -10.31 7.19 1.76
N ASN A 113 -10.74 8.29 1.11
CA ASN A 113 -11.63 9.25 1.76
C ASN A 113 -13.01 8.65 2.03
N SER A 114 -13.46 7.72 1.20
CA SER A 114 -14.64 6.89 1.41
C SER A 114 -14.42 5.48 0.92
N ILE A 115 -15.20 4.53 1.47
CA ILE A 115 -15.21 3.13 1.05
C ILE A 115 -16.64 2.67 0.75
N ASP A 116 -16.77 1.81 -0.25
CA ASP A 116 -17.96 1.03 -0.51
C ASP A 116 -17.74 -0.41 -0.03
N VAL A 117 -18.62 -0.92 0.83
CA VAL A 117 -18.61 -2.34 1.22
C VAL A 117 -19.31 -3.15 0.12
N LEU A 118 -18.55 -4.04 -0.51
CA LEU A 118 -19.04 -4.83 -1.64
C LEU A 118 -19.70 -6.14 -1.20
N GLY A 119 -19.29 -6.70 -0.05
CA GLY A 119 -19.87 -7.92 0.49
C GLY A 119 -19.06 -8.53 1.62
N MET A 120 -19.61 -9.59 2.22
CA MET A 120 -18.99 -10.41 3.27
C MET A 120 -18.66 -9.63 4.56
N GLU A 121 -19.41 -8.55 4.81
CA GLU A 121 -19.29 -7.73 6.00
C GLU A 121 -19.58 -8.56 7.27
N GLY A 122 -18.66 -8.55 8.23
CA GLY A 122 -18.73 -9.37 9.44
C GLY A 122 -18.29 -10.82 9.26
N GLU A 123 -17.92 -11.24 8.05
CA GLU A 123 -17.63 -12.65 7.76
C GLU A 123 -16.14 -12.93 7.52
N VAL A 124 -15.43 -12.07 6.77
CA VAL A 124 -14.05 -12.36 6.35
C VAL A 124 -13.14 -11.13 6.39
N ASP A 125 -11.88 -11.42 6.67
CA ASP A 125 -10.73 -10.52 6.53
C ASP A 125 -9.71 -11.19 5.60
N PHE A 126 -9.59 -10.68 4.37
CA PHE A 126 -8.65 -11.19 3.39
C PHE A 126 -7.27 -10.56 3.60
N HIS A 127 -6.31 -11.35 4.09
CA HIS A 127 -4.91 -10.92 4.21
C HIS A 127 -4.12 -11.09 2.91
N ILE A 128 -4.46 -12.12 2.11
CA ILE A 128 -3.82 -12.42 0.82
C ILE A 128 -4.88 -12.26 -0.26
N MET A 129 -4.83 -11.13 -0.94
CA MET A 129 -5.75 -10.77 -2.01
C MET A 129 -5.01 -9.87 -3.00
N ASP A 130 -5.32 -10.00 -4.27
CA ASP A 130 -4.90 -9.06 -5.30
C ASP A 130 -5.96 -8.94 -6.39
N ALA A 131 -5.95 -7.83 -7.12
CA ALA A 131 -6.82 -7.57 -8.23
C ALA A 131 -6.03 -7.12 -9.46
N GLY A 132 -6.44 -7.59 -10.63
CA GLY A 132 -5.84 -7.14 -11.88
C GLY A 132 -6.05 -5.64 -12.09
N TYR A 133 -4.97 -4.92 -12.39
CA TYR A 133 -4.95 -3.45 -12.44
C TYR A 133 -6.02 -2.86 -13.37
N GLU A 134 -6.20 -3.42 -14.58
CA GLU A 134 -7.20 -3.00 -15.56
C GLU A 134 -8.36 -4.00 -15.69
N SER A 135 -8.11 -5.31 -15.43
CA SER A 135 -9.14 -6.34 -15.54
C SER A 135 -10.12 -6.33 -14.39
N HIS A 136 -9.71 -5.84 -13.21
CA HIS A 136 -10.46 -5.84 -11.95
C HIS A 136 -10.86 -7.23 -11.45
N VAL A 137 -10.32 -8.29 -12.05
CA VAL A 137 -10.52 -9.64 -11.54
C VAL A 137 -9.82 -9.77 -10.20
N ILE A 138 -10.56 -10.23 -9.19
CA ILE A 138 -10.06 -10.35 -7.83
C ILE A 138 -9.73 -11.82 -7.55
N TYR A 139 -8.57 -12.06 -6.99
CA TYR A 139 -8.17 -13.33 -6.38
C TYR A 139 -7.97 -13.12 -4.89
N ALA A 140 -8.56 -13.99 -4.06
CA ALA A 140 -8.45 -13.92 -2.61
C ALA A 140 -8.30 -15.30 -1.98
N VAL A 141 -7.41 -15.42 -1.02
CA VAL A 141 -7.29 -16.63 -0.21
C VAL A 141 -8.26 -16.53 0.97
N ASN A 142 -9.30 -17.38 0.93
CA ASN A 142 -10.23 -17.50 2.05
C ASN A 142 -9.61 -18.38 3.14
N PRO A 143 -9.32 -17.85 4.35
CA PRO A 143 -8.65 -18.62 5.39
C PRO A 143 -9.55 -19.64 6.08
N GLN A 144 -10.88 -19.41 6.08
CA GLN A 144 -11.83 -20.25 6.77
C GLN A 144 -13.23 -20.18 6.15
N PRO A 145 -14.01 -21.27 6.19
CA PRO A 145 -15.36 -21.31 5.64
C PRO A 145 -16.30 -20.25 6.27
N HIS A 146 -17.11 -19.63 5.42
CA HIS A 146 -18.23 -18.77 5.79
C HIS A 146 -19.34 -18.86 4.72
N ASP A 147 -20.47 -18.18 4.91
CA ASP A 147 -21.68 -18.37 4.08
C ASP A 147 -21.42 -18.11 2.58
N ALA A 148 -20.68 -17.07 2.25
CA ALA A 148 -20.35 -16.73 0.84
C ALA A 148 -19.24 -17.62 0.24
N MET A 149 -18.34 -18.17 1.07
CA MET A 149 -17.21 -19.02 0.68
C MET A 149 -17.16 -20.26 1.61
N PRO A 150 -17.90 -21.35 1.27
CA PRO A 150 -18.11 -22.49 2.16
C PRO A 150 -16.87 -23.37 2.37
N GLU A 151 -15.80 -23.13 1.65
CA GLU A 151 -14.52 -23.83 1.78
C GLU A 151 -13.37 -22.83 1.97
N SER A 152 -12.29 -23.24 2.63
CA SER A 152 -11.04 -22.47 2.60
C SER A 152 -10.28 -22.77 1.30
N GLY A 153 -9.57 -21.77 0.76
CA GLY A 153 -8.83 -21.89 -0.48
C GLY A 153 -8.77 -20.61 -1.30
N LEU A 154 -8.28 -20.71 -2.51
CA LEU A 154 -8.21 -19.59 -3.46
C LEU A 154 -9.58 -19.42 -4.13
N TYR A 155 -10.11 -18.21 -4.04
CA TYR A 155 -11.31 -17.81 -4.76
C TYR A 155 -11.01 -16.73 -5.79
N ARG A 156 -11.83 -16.70 -6.83
CA ARG A 156 -11.77 -15.72 -7.92
C ARG A 156 -13.13 -15.07 -8.12
N SER A 157 -13.15 -13.76 -8.40
CA SER A 157 -14.34 -13.01 -8.77
C SER A 157 -14.06 -12.09 -9.97
N GLU A 158 -15.00 -12.03 -10.92
CA GLU A 158 -14.97 -11.08 -12.03
C GLU A 158 -15.93 -9.89 -11.84
N ASP A 159 -16.87 -10.01 -10.90
CA ASP A 159 -17.98 -9.08 -10.74
C ASP A 159 -18.12 -8.51 -9.31
N GLU A 160 -17.08 -8.70 -8.47
CA GLU A 160 -17.00 -8.25 -7.07
C GLU A 160 -18.04 -8.94 -6.14
N SER A 161 -18.91 -9.83 -6.66
CA SER A 161 -20.03 -10.40 -5.91
C SER A 161 -20.16 -11.92 -6.00
N SER A 162 -19.79 -12.49 -7.13
CA SER A 162 -19.81 -13.95 -7.38
C SER A 162 -18.40 -14.51 -7.24
N TRP A 163 -18.25 -15.56 -6.42
CA TRP A 163 -16.96 -16.11 -6.09
C TRP A 163 -16.87 -17.58 -6.49
N GLU A 164 -15.81 -17.95 -7.17
CA GLU A 164 -15.53 -19.32 -7.63
C GLU A 164 -14.30 -19.86 -6.90
N LEU A 165 -14.45 -21.02 -6.23
CA LEU A 165 -13.33 -21.75 -5.64
C LEU A 165 -12.45 -22.34 -6.74
N LYS A 166 -11.15 -22.14 -6.66
CA LYS A 166 -10.16 -22.61 -7.61
C LYS A 166 -9.43 -23.85 -7.08
N ASN A 167 -9.04 -24.75 -7.99
CA ASN A 167 -8.49 -26.05 -7.61
C ASN A 167 -7.03 -25.99 -7.12
N MET A 168 -6.26 -25.00 -7.56
CA MET A 168 -4.84 -24.80 -7.22
C MET A 168 -3.97 -26.04 -7.50
N GLU A 169 -4.33 -26.89 -8.49
CA GLU A 169 -3.55 -28.09 -8.81
C GLU A 169 -2.10 -27.72 -9.20
N GLY A 170 -1.13 -28.37 -8.58
CA GLY A 170 0.30 -28.13 -8.83
C GLY A 170 0.92 -26.96 -8.04
N LEU A 171 0.13 -26.23 -7.24
CA LEU A 171 0.67 -25.26 -6.27
C LEU A 171 1.22 -26.00 -5.06
N GLU A 172 2.48 -25.76 -4.71
CA GLU A 172 3.14 -26.37 -3.57
C GLU A 172 3.52 -25.30 -2.54
N GLY A 173 3.49 -25.68 -1.26
CA GLY A 173 3.83 -24.81 -0.13
C GLY A 173 2.69 -23.90 0.33
N GLU A 174 2.91 -23.22 1.44
CA GLU A 174 2.01 -22.18 1.97
C GLU A 174 2.09 -20.92 1.12
N VAL A 175 0.94 -20.37 0.74
CA VAL A 175 0.87 -19.13 -0.03
C VAL A 175 1.25 -17.96 0.88
N LEU A 176 2.24 -17.18 0.47
CA LEU A 176 2.73 -15.99 1.15
C LEU A 176 2.28 -14.70 0.44
N SER A 177 2.15 -14.75 -0.88
CA SER A 177 1.79 -13.61 -1.71
C SER A 177 1.01 -14.04 -2.95
N LEU A 178 0.24 -13.14 -3.51
CA LEU A 178 -0.62 -13.38 -4.66
C LEU A 178 -0.59 -12.16 -5.57
N SER A 179 -0.64 -12.36 -6.89
CA SER A 179 -0.82 -11.27 -7.83
C SER A 179 -1.68 -11.69 -9.02
N ALA A 180 -2.60 -10.82 -9.40
CA ALA A 180 -3.43 -10.93 -10.58
C ALA A 180 -2.78 -10.15 -11.74
N HIS A 181 -2.81 -10.72 -12.94
CA HIS A 181 -2.25 -10.04 -14.10
C HIS A 181 -3.05 -8.77 -14.43
N PRO A 182 -2.39 -7.65 -14.80
CA PRO A 182 -3.05 -6.37 -14.95
C PRO A 182 -4.19 -6.35 -15.98
N THR A 183 -4.06 -7.09 -17.09
CA THR A 183 -5.02 -7.05 -18.21
C THR A 183 -5.59 -8.42 -18.60
N ASP A 184 -4.89 -9.52 -18.29
CA ASP A 184 -5.31 -10.88 -18.62
C ASP A 184 -5.94 -11.55 -17.39
N SER A 185 -7.26 -11.73 -17.43
CA SER A 185 -8.04 -12.28 -16.31
C SER A 185 -7.74 -13.74 -15.99
N ASP A 186 -7.09 -14.47 -16.92
CA ASP A 186 -6.81 -15.91 -16.76
C ASP A 186 -5.47 -16.15 -16.03
N LEU A 187 -4.61 -15.09 -15.95
CA LEU A 187 -3.29 -15.19 -15.34
C LEU A 187 -3.28 -14.72 -13.89
N ALA A 188 -2.71 -15.58 -13.04
CA ALA A 188 -2.42 -15.24 -11.64
C ALA A 188 -1.08 -15.88 -11.24
N ALA A 189 -0.36 -15.24 -10.32
CA ALA A 189 0.87 -15.77 -9.75
C ALA A 189 0.74 -15.88 -8.23
N ALA A 190 1.34 -16.92 -7.66
CA ALA A 190 1.42 -17.15 -6.23
C ALA A 190 2.87 -17.34 -5.80
N GLY A 191 3.29 -16.58 -4.81
CA GLY A 191 4.52 -16.79 -4.07
C GLY A 191 4.25 -17.65 -2.85
N THR A 192 5.07 -18.67 -2.66
CA THR A 192 4.93 -19.64 -1.55
C THR A 192 6.23 -19.78 -0.79
N ILE A 193 6.20 -20.56 0.30
CA ILE A 193 7.43 -20.92 1.02
C ILE A 193 8.37 -21.80 0.18
N ASP A 194 7.86 -22.43 -0.88
CA ASP A 194 8.60 -23.34 -1.75
C ASP A 194 8.96 -22.74 -3.13
N GLY A 195 8.51 -21.51 -3.42
CA GLY A 195 8.84 -20.83 -4.66
C GLY A 195 7.74 -19.96 -5.23
N VAL A 196 7.83 -19.65 -6.53
CA VAL A 196 6.84 -18.88 -7.28
C VAL A 196 6.21 -19.74 -8.36
N TYR A 197 4.90 -19.63 -8.50
CA TYR A 197 4.07 -20.41 -9.39
C TYR A 197 3.17 -19.49 -10.22
N LEU A 198 2.93 -19.88 -11.47
CA LEU A 198 2.07 -19.15 -12.42
C LEU A 198 0.90 -20.03 -12.85
N SER A 199 -0.31 -19.49 -12.74
CA SER A 199 -1.52 -20.01 -13.35
C SER A 199 -1.83 -19.26 -14.64
N ARG A 200 -2.28 -19.98 -15.66
CA ARG A 200 -2.75 -19.47 -16.95
C ARG A 200 -4.20 -19.86 -17.24
N ASN A 201 -4.91 -20.30 -16.22
CA ASN A 201 -6.30 -20.78 -16.30
C ASN A 201 -7.04 -20.47 -15.00
N GLU A 202 -7.01 -19.17 -14.63
CA GLU A 202 -7.84 -18.62 -13.56
C GLU A 202 -7.55 -19.18 -12.15
N GLY A 203 -6.36 -19.77 -11.91
CA GLY A 203 -6.01 -20.36 -10.61
C GLY A 203 -6.37 -21.84 -10.45
N ASP A 204 -6.88 -22.52 -11.51
CA ASP A 204 -7.19 -23.95 -11.42
C ASP A 204 -5.95 -24.82 -11.42
N THR A 205 -4.92 -24.46 -12.22
CA THR A 205 -3.63 -25.16 -12.20
C THR A 205 -2.49 -24.15 -12.13
N PHE A 206 -1.44 -24.51 -11.41
CA PHE A 206 -0.22 -23.72 -11.27
C PHE A 206 0.99 -24.52 -11.74
N ALA A 207 1.90 -23.84 -12.43
CA ALA A 207 3.19 -24.39 -12.84
C ALA A 207 4.32 -23.59 -12.18
N PRO A 208 5.40 -24.25 -11.72
CA PRO A 208 6.51 -23.55 -11.09
C PRO A 208 7.26 -22.66 -12.10
N VAL A 209 7.60 -21.44 -11.67
CA VAL A 209 8.50 -20.52 -12.36
C VAL A 209 9.90 -20.63 -11.75
N SER A 210 9.99 -20.64 -10.42
CA SER A 210 11.20 -20.92 -9.64
C SER A 210 10.82 -21.61 -8.33
N THR A 211 11.65 -22.55 -7.87
CA THR A 211 11.48 -23.26 -6.59
C THR A 211 12.79 -23.26 -5.79
N GLU A 212 13.60 -22.20 -5.91
CA GLU A 212 14.91 -22.11 -5.27
C GLU A 212 14.83 -21.63 -3.82
N ALA A 213 13.87 -20.75 -3.52
CA ALA A 213 13.70 -20.17 -2.19
C ALA A 213 12.28 -19.63 -1.99
N PRO A 214 11.86 -19.29 -0.75
CA PRO A 214 10.59 -18.62 -0.47
C PRO A 214 10.41 -17.34 -1.27
N VAL A 215 9.17 -17.07 -1.69
CA VAL A 215 8.79 -15.85 -2.41
C VAL A 215 7.73 -15.08 -1.61
N PRO A 216 8.17 -14.24 -0.66
CA PRO A 216 7.27 -13.52 0.24
C PRO A 216 6.50 -12.38 -0.43
N ALA A 217 7.00 -11.84 -1.53
CA ALA A 217 6.35 -10.75 -2.25
C ALA A 217 6.51 -10.89 -3.76
N LEU A 218 5.45 -10.59 -4.49
CA LEU A 218 5.44 -10.55 -5.94
C LEU A 218 4.40 -9.55 -6.46
N THR A 219 4.56 -9.12 -7.71
CA THR A 219 3.60 -8.29 -8.43
C THR A 219 3.78 -8.46 -9.93
N PHE A 220 2.69 -8.42 -10.69
CA PHE A 220 2.80 -8.21 -12.12
C PHE A 220 3.12 -6.74 -12.42
N LEU A 221 4.09 -6.53 -13.29
CA LEU A 221 4.43 -5.22 -13.82
C LEU A 221 3.41 -4.78 -14.89
N ALA A 222 3.34 -3.50 -15.17
CA ALA A 222 2.42 -2.95 -16.18
C ALA A 222 2.59 -3.55 -17.59
N ASN A 223 3.77 -4.10 -17.90
CA ASN A 223 4.03 -4.81 -19.17
C ASN A 223 3.65 -6.29 -19.16
N GLY A 224 3.09 -6.80 -18.06
CA GLY A 224 2.68 -8.19 -17.88
C GLY A 224 3.77 -9.14 -17.38
N ASN A 225 5.01 -8.68 -17.22
CA ASN A 225 6.07 -9.49 -16.64
C ASN A 225 5.87 -9.63 -15.12
N LEU A 226 6.32 -10.74 -14.55
CA LEU A 226 6.23 -10.98 -13.11
C LEU A 226 7.52 -10.51 -12.42
N LEU A 227 7.42 -9.59 -11.45
CA LEU A 227 8.50 -9.22 -10.54
C LEU A 227 8.25 -9.89 -9.18
N TYR A 228 9.26 -10.55 -8.64
CA TYR A 228 9.15 -11.18 -7.34
C TYR A 228 10.44 -11.06 -6.52
N ALA A 229 10.27 -11.07 -5.19
CA ALA A 229 11.38 -11.14 -4.25
C ALA A 229 11.59 -12.60 -3.84
N GLU A 230 12.78 -13.14 -4.12
CA GLU A 230 13.18 -14.50 -3.76
C GLU A 230 14.19 -14.45 -2.60
N GLY A 231 13.97 -15.30 -1.59
CA GLY A 231 14.81 -15.34 -0.39
C GLY A 231 14.42 -14.33 0.69
N THR A 232 15.28 -14.21 1.69
CA THR A 232 15.06 -13.35 2.86
C THR A 232 16.35 -12.68 3.32
N GLY A 233 16.25 -11.57 4.03
CA GLY A 233 17.35 -10.82 4.59
C GLY A 233 18.35 -10.39 3.53
N THR A 234 19.62 -10.52 3.83
CA THR A 234 20.73 -10.13 2.94
C THR A 234 20.86 -11.00 1.69
N GLN A 235 20.06 -12.06 1.56
CA GLN A 235 20.04 -12.94 0.40
C GLN A 235 18.85 -12.68 -0.53
N THR A 236 18.06 -11.64 -0.24
CA THR A 236 16.93 -11.26 -1.08
C THR A 236 17.40 -10.85 -2.46
N LYS A 237 16.74 -11.43 -3.48
CA LYS A 237 16.91 -11.07 -4.88
C LYS A 237 15.59 -10.56 -5.42
N LEU A 238 15.64 -9.56 -6.27
CA LEU A 238 14.51 -9.16 -7.08
C LEU A 238 14.68 -9.74 -8.49
N ILE A 239 13.70 -10.52 -8.94
CA ILE A 239 13.77 -11.25 -10.21
C ILE A 239 12.56 -10.88 -11.06
N ILE A 240 12.81 -10.53 -12.32
CA ILE A 240 11.78 -10.39 -13.35
C ILE A 240 11.72 -11.65 -14.18
N ALA A 241 10.54 -12.28 -14.23
CA ALA A 241 10.25 -13.36 -15.14
C ALA A 241 9.49 -12.83 -16.36
N ASP A 242 10.04 -13.08 -17.56
CA ASP A 242 9.53 -12.67 -18.85
C ASP A 242 9.52 -13.88 -19.79
N ASP A 243 8.36 -14.44 -20.05
CA ASP A 243 8.13 -15.59 -20.95
C ASP A 243 9.14 -16.75 -20.78
N GLY A 244 9.47 -17.06 -19.51
CA GLY A 244 10.39 -18.12 -19.12
C GLY A 244 11.86 -17.71 -19.02
N GLU A 245 12.21 -16.49 -19.33
CA GLU A 245 13.52 -15.89 -19.02
C GLU A 245 13.49 -15.24 -17.65
N LEU A 246 14.50 -15.49 -16.83
CA LEU A 246 14.66 -14.90 -15.49
C LEU A 246 15.80 -13.88 -15.51
N ARG A 247 15.50 -12.66 -15.07
CA ARG A 247 16.48 -11.58 -15.00
C ARG A 247 16.49 -10.95 -13.61
N GLU A 248 17.61 -11.04 -12.92
CA GLU A 248 17.82 -10.37 -11.64
C GLU A 248 17.99 -8.85 -11.85
N ILE A 249 17.36 -8.06 -10.98
CA ILE A 249 17.60 -6.63 -10.83
C ILE A 249 18.16 -6.35 -9.43
N PRO A 250 18.92 -5.24 -9.22
CA PRO A 250 19.45 -4.94 -7.90
C PRO A 250 18.32 -4.76 -6.87
N ALA A 251 18.43 -5.47 -5.75
CA ALA A 251 17.53 -5.37 -4.61
C ALA A 251 18.03 -4.33 -3.60
N PRO A 252 17.14 -3.73 -2.78
CA PRO A 252 17.59 -2.93 -1.65
C PRO A 252 18.34 -3.78 -0.61
N ASP A 253 19.25 -3.16 0.16
CA ASP A 253 19.96 -3.83 1.24
C ASP A 253 19.02 -4.08 2.44
N LEU A 254 18.49 -5.29 2.56
CA LEU A 254 17.68 -5.70 3.69
C LEU A 254 18.53 -6.11 4.89
N LYS A 255 18.01 -5.90 6.10
CA LYS A 255 18.63 -6.36 7.35
C LYS A 255 18.59 -7.89 7.45
N GLU A 256 19.53 -8.46 8.24
CA GLU A 256 19.48 -9.88 8.58
C GLU A 256 18.17 -10.22 9.31
N GLY A 257 17.48 -11.24 8.85
CA GLY A 257 16.19 -11.68 9.40
C GLY A 257 14.96 -10.91 8.92
N ASP A 258 15.13 -9.84 8.13
CA ASP A 258 14.02 -9.13 7.49
C ASP A 258 13.56 -9.84 6.22
N SER A 259 12.40 -9.47 5.69
CA SER A 259 11.84 -10.02 4.46
C SER A 259 11.11 -8.94 3.68
N THR A 260 11.08 -9.06 2.37
CA THR A 260 10.22 -8.21 1.54
C THR A 260 8.77 -8.44 1.92
N GLY A 261 8.03 -7.38 2.19
CA GLY A 261 6.60 -7.45 2.47
C GLY A 261 5.77 -7.25 1.22
N TYR A 262 5.98 -6.13 0.53
CA TYR A 262 5.22 -5.77 -0.67
C TYR A 262 6.13 -5.09 -1.69
N ILE A 263 5.75 -5.25 -2.97
CA ILE A 263 6.39 -4.59 -4.11
C ILE A 263 5.31 -3.89 -4.91
N ALA A 264 5.54 -2.64 -5.27
CA ALA A 264 4.65 -1.89 -6.16
C ALA A 264 5.44 -1.20 -7.28
N GLN A 265 4.87 -1.19 -8.48
CA GLN A 265 5.38 -0.42 -9.62
C GLN A 265 4.47 0.77 -9.90
N ASN A 266 5.08 1.91 -10.21
CA ASN A 266 4.33 3.08 -10.66
C ASN A 266 3.78 2.85 -12.09
N PRO A 267 2.45 2.92 -12.31
CA PRO A 267 1.85 2.61 -13.60
C PRO A 267 2.18 3.62 -14.70
N LYS A 268 2.64 4.83 -14.33
CA LYS A 268 3.04 5.89 -15.29
C LYS A 268 4.55 6.00 -15.47
N HIS A 269 5.30 5.53 -14.48
CA HIS A 269 6.76 5.56 -14.47
C HIS A 269 7.28 4.14 -14.18
N PRO A 270 7.36 3.24 -15.20
CA PRO A 270 7.67 1.82 -14.99
C PRO A 270 9.04 1.54 -14.34
N ASP A 271 9.95 2.50 -14.39
CA ASP A 271 11.25 2.40 -13.73
C ASP A 271 11.18 2.70 -12.22
N THR A 272 10.03 3.22 -11.75
CA THR A 272 9.80 3.56 -10.36
C THR A 272 9.17 2.37 -9.63
N LEU A 273 9.86 1.89 -8.58
CA LEU A 273 9.41 0.83 -7.71
C LEU A 273 9.41 1.30 -6.26
N LEU A 274 8.52 0.70 -5.48
CA LEU A 274 8.49 0.80 -4.03
C LEU A 274 8.53 -0.60 -3.45
N VAL A 275 9.39 -0.80 -2.45
CA VAL A 275 9.54 -2.07 -1.71
C VAL A 275 9.36 -1.78 -0.24
N THR A 276 8.51 -2.54 0.42
CA THR A 276 8.37 -2.54 1.88
C THR A 276 8.91 -3.82 2.48
N THR A 277 9.24 -3.80 3.78
CA THR A 277 9.73 -4.99 4.48
C THR A 277 8.90 -5.30 5.72
N THR A 278 9.05 -6.53 6.24
CA THR A 278 8.38 -6.98 7.47
C THR A 278 8.83 -6.18 8.70
N GLU A 279 10.05 -5.64 8.70
CA GLU A 279 10.56 -4.72 9.72
C GLU A 279 10.12 -3.25 9.46
N ARG A 280 9.27 -3.02 8.45
CA ARG A 280 8.70 -1.71 8.09
C ARG A 280 9.73 -0.71 7.57
N ASP A 281 10.78 -1.21 6.93
CA ASP A 281 11.63 -0.39 6.08
C ASP A 281 10.90 -0.15 4.76
N ILE A 282 11.05 1.05 4.19
CA ILE A 282 10.45 1.43 2.91
C ILE A 282 11.57 1.93 2.01
N PHE A 283 11.68 1.32 0.84
CA PHE A 283 12.67 1.66 -0.18
C PHE A 283 11.99 2.11 -1.46
N TYR A 284 12.55 3.11 -2.09
CA TYR A 284 12.05 3.72 -3.31
C TYR A 284 13.16 3.80 -4.35
N THR A 285 12.86 3.54 -5.61
CA THR A 285 13.78 3.69 -6.74
C THR A 285 13.07 4.31 -7.93
N GLU A 286 13.79 5.08 -8.75
CA GLU A 286 13.31 5.63 -10.02
C GLU A 286 14.09 5.06 -11.23
N ASP A 287 14.94 4.03 -11.00
CA ASP A 287 15.86 3.49 -12.02
C ASP A 287 15.91 1.96 -12.03
N GLN A 288 14.77 1.31 -11.77
CA GLN A 288 14.61 -0.16 -11.69
C GLN A 288 15.58 -0.83 -10.71
N GLY A 289 15.84 -0.19 -9.57
CA GLY A 289 16.65 -0.75 -8.51
C GLY A 289 18.16 -0.51 -8.66
N ASN A 290 18.64 0.22 -9.70
CA ASN A 290 20.06 0.55 -9.80
C ASN A 290 20.52 1.43 -8.61
N SER A 291 19.60 2.22 -8.07
CA SER A 291 19.79 2.94 -6.80
C SER A 291 18.50 2.89 -5.97
N TRP A 292 18.64 2.74 -4.65
CA TRP A 292 17.53 2.72 -3.72
C TRP A 292 17.65 3.83 -2.70
N GLU A 293 16.60 4.61 -2.52
CA GLU A 293 16.45 5.56 -1.43
C GLU A 293 15.60 4.94 -0.33
N LYS A 294 16.13 4.94 0.90
CA LYS A 294 15.36 4.48 2.06
C LYS A 294 14.48 5.62 2.55
N GLN A 295 13.18 5.44 2.49
CA GLN A 295 12.16 6.44 2.87
C GLN A 295 11.72 6.32 4.33
N ALA A 296 11.78 5.09 4.87
CA ALA A 296 11.49 4.83 6.28
C ALA A 296 12.40 3.74 6.84
N ASP A 297 12.74 3.85 8.11
CA ASP A 297 13.54 2.88 8.86
C ASP A 297 12.77 2.39 10.09
N ALA A 298 12.54 1.07 10.18
CA ALA A 298 11.77 0.43 11.25
C ALA A 298 10.41 1.12 11.51
N GLY A 299 9.74 1.54 10.45
CA GLY A 299 8.43 2.19 10.50
C GLY A 299 8.46 3.67 10.86
N ARG A 300 9.60 4.36 10.72
CA ARG A 300 9.71 5.82 10.91
C ARG A 300 10.23 6.46 9.65
N GLU A 301 9.53 7.45 9.16
CA GLU A 301 9.98 8.31 8.07
C GLU A 301 11.37 8.90 8.32
N LEU A 302 12.23 8.99 7.29
CA LEU A 302 13.62 9.49 7.39
C LEU A 302 13.77 10.97 7.07
#